data_8d2a658e20085587b4c224e53a5323ae
#
_entry.id   8d2a658e20085587b4c224e53a5323ae
#
_cell.length_a   1.000
_cell.length_b   1.000
_cell.length_c   1.000
_cell.angle_alpha   90.00
_cell.angle_beta   90.00
_cell.angle_gamma   90.00
#
_symmetry.space_group_name_H-M   'P 1'
#
loop_
_entity.id
_entity.type
_entity.pdbx_description
1 polymer ?
#
loop_
_entity_poly.entity_id
_entity_poly.type
_entity_poly.pdbx_seq_one_letter_code
_entity_poly.pdbx_strand_id
1 'polypeptide(L)'
;MEQVEALRGQVEAKALLLLNEWKEREEERIREDAIKRSMYTIIGKVGEHLAPIIIFSKYGINPKDFRFIGTPIDFIAFKGLSEGSLTEIYFFEVKSGESRVLTERERQIKDAIEAKRVRWELIHLPSEIDNLKTESQTSPTTNYKKW
;
A
#
# COMPACT_ATOMS: atom_id res chain seq x y z
N MET A 1 10.96 -15.05 -68.00
CA MET A 1 11.70 -15.83 -66.99
C MET A 1 12.51 -14.92 -66.08
N GLU A 2 13.39 -14.09 -66.61
CA GLU A 2 14.22 -13.18 -65.78
C GLU A 2 13.43 -12.22 -64.88
N GLN A 3 12.31 -11.66 -65.36
CA GLN A 3 11.48 -10.76 -64.55
C GLN A 3 10.81 -11.46 -63.36
N VAL A 4 10.44 -12.73 -63.49
CA VAL A 4 9.83 -13.53 -62.42
C VAL A 4 10.86 -13.89 -61.36
N GLU A 5 12.08 -14.21 -61.74
CA GLU A 5 13.18 -14.47 -60.80
C GLU A 5 13.61 -13.21 -60.04
N ALA A 6 13.70 -12.08 -60.73
CA ALA A 6 13.96 -10.80 -60.08
C ALA A 6 12.87 -10.41 -59.07
N LEU A 7 11.61 -10.64 -59.41
CA LEU A 7 10.50 -10.37 -58.50
C LEU A 7 10.50 -11.29 -57.27
N ARG A 8 10.83 -12.57 -57.48
CA ARG A 8 10.99 -13.52 -56.36
C ARG A 8 12.10 -13.08 -55.43
N GLY A 9 13.27 -12.69 -55.94
CA GLY A 9 14.37 -12.20 -55.14
C GLY A 9 14.00 -10.95 -54.32
N GLN A 10 13.22 -10.04 -54.89
CA GLN A 10 12.72 -8.85 -54.17
C GLN A 10 11.74 -9.20 -53.08
N VAL A 11 10.84 -10.14 -53.32
CA VAL A 11 9.87 -10.60 -52.31
C VAL A 11 10.57 -11.30 -51.15
N GLU A 12 11.54 -12.17 -51.46
CA GLU A 12 12.33 -12.86 -50.43
C GLU A 12 13.17 -11.88 -49.59
N ALA A 13 13.81 -10.91 -50.22
CA ALA A 13 14.57 -9.87 -49.52
C ALA A 13 13.68 -9.02 -48.60
N LYS A 14 12.49 -8.65 -49.09
CA LYS A 14 11.54 -7.88 -48.30
C LYS A 14 10.95 -8.69 -47.15
N ALA A 15 10.66 -9.96 -47.38
CA ALA A 15 10.18 -10.86 -46.31
C ALA A 15 11.23 -11.04 -45.21
N LEU A 16 12.50 -11.20 -45.58
CA LEU A 16 13.61 -11.30 -44.62
C LEU A 16 13.78 -10.01 -43.80
N LEU A 17 13.69 -8.86 -44.46
CA LEU A 17 13.75 -7.56 -43.78
C LEU A 17 12.62 -7.40 -42.73
N LEU A 18 11.39 -7.71 -43.12
CA LEU A 18 10.24 -7.64 -42.24
C LEU A 18 10.34 -8.63 -41.06
N LEU A 19 10.87 -9.82 -41.31
CA LEU A 19 11.13 -10.81 -40.27
C LEU A 19 12.17 -10.30 -39.25
N ASN A 20 13.25 -9.69 -39.72
CA ASN A 20 14.28 -9.14 -38.86
C ASN A 20 13.75 -7.96 -38.03
N GLU A 21 13.00 -7.04 -38.62
CA GLU A 21 12.36 -5.94 -37.91
C GLU A 21 11.37 -6.45 -36.85
N TRP A 22 10.63 -7.50 -37.14
CA TRP A 22 9.72 -8.12 -36.21
C TRP A 22 10.46 -8.76 -35.03
N LYS A 23 11.55 -9.51 -35.33
CA LYS A 23 12.40 -10.10 -34.27
C LYS A 23 13.00 -9.06 -33.34
N GLU A 24 13.56 -7.99 -33.87
CA GLU A 24 14.15 -6.91 -33.06
C GLU A 24 13.10 -6.29 -32.13
N ARG A 25 11.90 -6.00 -32.62
CA ARG A 25 10.79 -5.47 -31.79
C ARG A 25 10.35 -6.45 -30.71
N GLU A 26 10.24 -7.74 -31.01
CA GLU A 26 9.88 -8.77 -30.04
C GLU A 26 10.96 -8.97 -28.97
N GLU A 27 12.22 -8.97 -29.35
CA GLU A 27 13.35 -9.05 -28.41
C GLU A 27 13.37 -7.86 -27.47
N GLU A 28 13.15 -6.65 -27.95
CA GLU A 28 13.08 -5.44 -27.14
C GLU A 28 11.91 -5.52 -26.16
N ARG A 29 10.72 -5.90 -26.63
CA ARG A 29 9.53 -6.09 -25.79
C ARG A 29 9.76 -7.12 -24.68
N ILE A 30 10.35 -8.26 -25.01
CA ILE A 30 10.68 -9.32 -24.04
C ILE A 30 11.69 -8.82 -23.02
N ARG A 31 12.68 -8.06 -23.44
CA ARG A 31 13.70 -7.47 -22.56
C ARG A 31 13.07 -6.45 -21.60
N GLU A 32 12.24 -5.56 -22.10
CA GLU A 32 11.51 -4.58 -21.27
C GLU A 32 10.62 -5.26 -20.25
N ASP A 33 9.86 -6.30 -20.64
CA ASP A 33 9.02 -7.07 -19.72
C ASP A 33 9.84 -7.78 -18.65
N ALA A 34 11.01 -8.33 -19.00
CA ALA A 34 11.91 -8.98 -18.05
C ALA A 34 12.50 -7.98 -17.04
N ILE A 35 12.91 -6.80 -17.50
CA ILE A 35 13.40 -5.71 -16.64
C ILE A 35 12.30 -5.27 -15.69
N LYS A 36 11.10 -5.04 -16.17
CA LYS A 36 9.94 -4.63 -15.39
C LYS A 36 9.61 -5.64 -14.29
N ARG A 37 9.58 -6.94 -14.61
CA ARG A 37 9.35 -8.02 -13.63
C ARG A 37 10.44 -8.07 -12.57
N SER A 38 11.70 -7.91 -12.97
CA SER A 38 12.84 -7.84 -12.03
C SER A 38 12.72 -6.65 -11.09
N MET A 39 12.34 -5.48 -11.59
CA MET A 39 12.09 -4.29 -10.77
C MET A 39 10.98 -4.52 -9.75
N TYR A 40 9.85 -5.10 -10.14
CA TYR A 40 8.77 -5.43 -9.21
C TYR A 40 9.20 -6.44 -8.15
N THR A 41 10.02 -7.42 -8.51
CA THR A 41 10.55 -8.39 -7.56
C THR A 41 11.47 -7.71 -6.53
N ILE A 42 12.33 -6.81 -6.95
CA ILE A 42 13.24 -6.05 -6.08
C ILE A 42 12.42 -5.11 -5.18
N ILE A 43 11.50 -4.35 -5.74
CA ILE A 43 10.62 -3.46 -4.99
C ILE A 43 9.79 -4.25 -3.98
N GLY A 44 9.29 -5.44 -4.33
CA GLY A 44 8.57 -6.32 -3.41
C GLY A 44 9.41 -6.77 -2.21
N LYS A 45 10.72 -6.95 -2.39
CA LYS A 45 11.64 -7.33 -1.30
C LYS A 45 12.05 -6.17 -0.40
N VAL A 46 12.17 -4.97 -0.95
CA VAL A 46 12.67 -3.78 -0.23
C VAL A 46 11.61 -2.69 -0.04
N GLY A 47 10.40 -2.91 -0.54
CA GLY A 47 9.34 -1.90 -0.62
C GLY A 47 9.02 -1.22 0.71
N GLU A 48 8.90 -1.99 1.78
CA GLU A 48 8.66 -1.46 3.12
C GLU A 48 9.83 -0.57 3.59
N HIS A 49 11.06 -0.90 3.21
CA HIS A 49 12.24 -0.10 3.54
C HIS A 49 12.36 1.18 2.71
N LEU A 50 11.77 1.19 1.50
CA LEU A 50 11.74 2.37 0.63
C LEU A 50 10.60 3.32 0.98
N ALA A 51 9.53 2.83 1.57
CA ALA A 51 8.35 3.63 1.91
C ALA A 51 8.67 4.88 2.74
N PRO A 52 9.52 4.85 3.79
CA PRO A 52 9.92 6.03 4.53
C PRO A 52 10.53 7.14 3.66
N ILE A 53 11.38 6.76 2.70
CA ILE A 53 12.03 7.71 1.79
C ILE A 53 10.99 8.37 0.87
N ILE A 54 10.07 7.59 0.34
CA ILE A 54 8.99 8.08 -0.53
C ILE A 54 8.03 9.00 0.26
N ILE A 55 7.67 8.63 1.46
CA ILE A 55 6.81 9.42 2.35
C ILE A 55 7.47 10.77 2.67
N PHE A 56 8.76 10.76 2.99
CA PHE A 56 9.52 11.99 3.20
C PHE A 56 9.55 12.87 1.95
N SER A 57 9.93 12.30 0.79
CA SER A 57 10.08 13.06 -0.45
C SER A 57 8.76 13.61 -0.98
N LYS A 58 7.71 12.81 -0.95
CA LYS A 58 6.42 13.13 -1.58
C LYS A 58 5.53 13.99 -0.68
N TYR A 59 5.50 13.72 0.61
CA TYR A 59 4.59 14.34 1.57
C TYR A 59 5.27 15.34 2.50
N GLY A 60 6.60 15.41 2.48
CA GLY A 60 7.36 16.29 3.37
C GLY A 60 7.25 15.91 4.85
N ILE A 61 7.07 14.63 5.14
CA ILE A 61 6.94 14.12 6.50
C ILE A 61 8.30 13.70 7.02
N ASN A 62 8.71 14.26 8.16
CA ASN A 62 9.97 13.89 8.80
C ASN A 62 9.93 12.40 9.22
N PRO A 63 10.99 11.62 8.98
CA PRO A 63 11.07 10.22 9.40
C PRO A 63 10.79 9.98 10.89
N LYS A 64 11.03 10.97 11.74
CA LYS A 64 10.72 10.90 13.18
C LYS A 64 9.22 10.90 13.47
N ASP A 65 8.41 11.37 12.55
CA ASP A 65 6.97 11.60 12.71
C ASP A 65 6.11 10.46 12.20
N PHE A 66 6.68 9.35 11.73
CA PHE A 66 5.88 8.20 11.36
C PHE A 66 6.30 6.93 12.08
N ARG A 67 5.36 6.00 12.17
CA ARG A 67 5.50 4.73 12.87
C ARG A 67 5.00 3.60 11.98
N PHE A 68 5.76 2.52 11.97
CA PHE A 68 5.33 1.27 11.36
C PHE A 68 4.32 0.58 12.27
N ILE A 69 3.21 0.15 11.69
CA ILE A 69 2.16 -0.63 12.37
C ILE A 69 2.17 -2.06 11.84
N GLY A 70 2.24 -2.23 10.52
CA GLY A 70 2.34 -3.51 9.82
C GLY A 70 0.99 -4.16 9.50
N THR A 71 0.06 -4.12 10.40
CA THR A 71 -1.29 -4.68 10.25
C THR A 71 -2.25 -3.91 11.14
N PRO A 72 -3.42 -3.49 10.68
CA PRO A 72 -4.08 -3.73 9.38
C PRO A 72 -3.70 -2.74 8.28
N ILE A 73 -2.85 -1.78 8.57
CA ILE A 73 -2.22 -0.81 7.67
C ILE A 73 -0.74 -0.74 7.98
N ASP A 74 0.07 -0.25 7.04
CA ASP A 74 1.53 -0.27 7.21
C ASP A 74 2.05 0.81 8.14
N PHE A 75 1.66 2.07 7.92
CA PHE A 75 2.21 3.21 8.65
C PHE A 75 1.14 4.20 9.08
N ILE A 76 1.44 4.89 10.19
CA ILE A 76 0.77 6.12 10.60
C ILE A 76 1.80 7.25 10.69
N ALA A 77 1.45 8.45 10.26
CA ALA A 77 2.33 9.60 10.29
C ALA A 77 1.65 10.83 10.91
N PHE A 78 2.44 11.58 11.67
CA PHE A 78 2.00 12.78 12.37
C PHE A 78 2.78 13.98 11.83
N LYS A 79 2.35 14.50 10.68
CA LYS A 79 3.06 15.54 9.97
C LYS A 79 3.22 16.82 10.80
N GLY A 80 4.47 17.22 11.01
CA GLY A 80 4.82 18.43 11.75
C GLY A 80 4.98 18.24 13.26
N LEU A 81 4.69 17.06 13.80
CA LEU A 81 4.74 16.82 15.24
C LEU A 81 6.15 17.07 15.83
N SER A 82 7.21 16.58 15.17
CA SER A 82 8.60 16.79 15.59
C SER A 82 9.05 18.25 15.50
N GLU A 83 8.36 19.06 14.73
CA GLU A 83 8.60 20.50 14.55
C GLU A 83 7.72 21.35 15.48
N GLY A 84 6.93 20.70 16.34
CA GLY A 84 6.07 21.38 17.31
C GLY A 84 4.73 21.88 16.75
N SER A 85 4.37 21.52 15.52
CA SER A 85 3.14 21.95 14.86
C SER A 85 2.54 20.82 14.03
N LEU A 86 1.69 20.00 14.65
CA LEU A 86 0.95 18.96 13.95
C LEU A 86 -0.04 19.58 12.96
N THR A 87 0.10 19.24 11.69
CA THR A 87 -0.80 19.71 10.62
C THR A 87 -1.79 18.64 10.17
N GLU A 88 -1.32 17.40 10.03
CA GLU A 88 -2.13 16.30 9.51
C GLU A 88 -1.69 14.96 10.08
N ILE A 89 -2.63 14.03 10.14
CA ILE A 89 -2.37 12.63 10.44
C ILE A 89 -2.65 11.82 9.19
N TYR A 90 -1.66 11.01 8.78
CA TYR A 90 -1.75 10.15 7.61
C TYR A 90 -1.78 8.68 8.01
N PHE A 91 -2.59 7.93 7.31
CA PHE A 91 -2.57 6.47 7.34
C PHE A 91 -2.09 5.98 5.97
N PHE A 92 -1.05 5.18 5.94
CA PHE A 92 -0.44 4.70 4.72
C PHE A 92 -0.57 3.19 4.60
N GLU A 93 -1.04 2.77 3.45
CA GLU A 93 -0.92 1.40 2.95
C GLU A 93 0.05 1.40 1.78
N VAL A 94 1.05 0.53 1.82
CA VAL A 94 2.12 0.44 0.81
C VAL A 94 1.92 -0.84 -0.01
N LYS A 95 1.75 -0.67 -1.31
CA LYS A 95 1.70 -1.77 -2.27
C LYS A 95 2.98 -1.80 -3.08
N SER A 96 3.74 -2.87 -2.98
CA SER A 96 5.06 -3.02 -3.61
C SER A 96 5.03 -3.80 -4.93
N GLY A 97 3.90 -4.41 -5.28
CA GLY A 97 3.69 -5.14 -6.54
C GLY A 97 2.96 -4.31 -7.60
N GLU A 98 2.53 -4.97 -8.67
CA GLU A 98 1.72 -4.33 -9.71
C GLU A 98 0.31 -3.98 -9.22
N SER A 99 -0.25 -4.80 -8.35
CA SER A 99 -1.60 -4.61 -7.84
C SER A 99 -1.66 -3.47 -6.83
N ARG A 100 -2.63 -2.57 -7.03
CA ARG A 100 -2.99 -1.49 -6.11
C ARG A 100 -4.28 -1.78 -5.35
N VAL A 101 -4.79 -3.00 -5.47
CA VAL A 101 -6.06 -3.41 -4.87
C VAL A 101 -5.91 -3.54 -3.37
N LEU A 102 -6.80 -2.89 -2.64
CA LEU A 102 -6.89 -3.00 -1.19
C LEU A 102 -7.60 -4.30 -0.80
N THR A 103 -7.15 -4.92 0.28
CA THR A 103 -7.90 -5.98 0.94
C THR A 103 -9.20 -5.42 1.54
N GLU A 104 -10.10 -6.29 1.93
CA GLU A 104 -11.36 -5.88 2.57
C GLU A 104 -11.11 -5.11 3.88
N ARG A 105 -10.15 -5.52 4.69
CA ARG A 105 -9.77 -4.85 5.93
C ARG A 105 -9.19 -3.45 5.69
N GLU A 106 -8.29 -3.34 4.75
CA GLU A 106 -7.68 -2.06 4.35
C GLU A 106 -8.74 -1.09 3.83
N ARG A 107 -9.70 -1.59 3.04
CA ARG A 107 -10.81 -0.80 2.52
C ARG A 107 -11.73 -0.29 3.64
N GLN A 108 -12.07 -1.13 4.59
CA GLN A 108 -12.88 -0.72 5.75
C GLN A 108 -12.22 0.39 6.55
N ILE A 109 -10.89 0.33 6.74
CA ILE A 109 -10.15 1.38 7.44
C ILE A 109 -10.15 2.67 6.61
N LYS A 110 -9.85 2.57 5.32
CA LYS A 110 -9.90 3.72 4.40
C LYS A 110 -11.27 4.41 4.47
N ASP A 111 -12.33 3.64 4.34
CA ASP A 111 -13.71 4.15 4.34
C ASP A 111 -14.07 4.81 5.69
N ALA A 112 -13.63 4.26 6.80
CA ALA A 112 -13.82 4.84 8.13
C ALA A 112 -13.11 6.20 8.27
N ILE A 113 -11.88 6.31 7.76
CA ILE A 113 -11.11 7.55 7.79
C ILE A 113 -11.74 8.61 6.89
N GLU A 114 -12.10 8.26 5.65
CA GLU A 114 -12.75 9.16 4.70
C GLU A 114 -14.11 9.64 5.18
N ALA A 115 -14.85 8.80 5.88
CA ALA A 115 -16.13 9.14 6.54
C ALA A 115 -15.95 9.90 7.87
N LYS A 116 -14.72 10.25 8.23
CA LYS A 116 -14.37 10.96 9.48
C LYS A 116 -14.82 10.21 10.75
N ARG A 117 -14.83 8.88 10.70
CA ARG A 117 -15.13 8.01 11.85
C ARG A 117 -13.86 7.68 12.62
N VAL A 118 -13.10 8.70 12.96
CA VAL A 118 -11.88 8.64 13.78
C VAL A 118 -12.11 9.50 15.00
N ARG A 119 -11.78 8.97 16.18
CA ARG A 119 -12.08 9.62 17.45
C ARG A 119 -10.81 9.71 18.30
N TRP A 120 -10.76 10.73 19.14
CA TRP A 120 -9.82 10.86 20.24
C TRP A 120 -10.55 10.55 21.56
N GLU A 121 -9.98 9.67 22.34
CA GLU A 121 -10.48 9.36 23.69
C GLU A 121 -9.33 9.38 24.69
N LEU A 122 -9.54 10.02 25.83
CA LEU A 122 -8.63 9.99 26.96
C LEU A 122 -9.19 9.03 28.02
N ILE A 123 -8.43 8.01 28.36
CA ILE A 123 -8.77 7.09 29.43
C ILE A 123 -7.93 7.45 30.65
N HIS A 124 -8.59 7.84 31.74
CA HIS A 124 -7.96 8.08 33.03
C HIS A 124 -8.22 6.88 33.96
N LEU A 125 -7.24 6.00 34.09
CA LEU A 125 -7.40 4.71 34.76
C LEU A 125 -7.96 4.82 36.21
N PRO A 126 -7.49 5.74 37.08
CA PRO A 126 -8.06 5.85 38.42
C PRO A 126 -9.59 6.11 38.44
N SER A 127 -10.05 7.02 37.54
CA SER A 127 -11.48 7.34 37.42
C SER A 127 -12.29 6.16 36.89
N GLU A 128 -11.78 5.43 35.90
CA GLU A 128 -12.45 4.26 35.34
C GLU A 128 -12.56 3.12 36.37
N ILE A 129 -11.51 2.88 37.16
CA ILE A 129 -11.50 1.87 38.19
C ILE A 129 -12.52 2.21 39.29
N ASP A 130 -12.64 3.47 39.67
CA ASP A 130 -13.61 3.92 40.68
C ASP A 130 -15.05 3.76 40.17
N ASN A 131 -15.31 4.06 38.89
CA ASN A 131 -16.61 3.85 38.26
C ASN A 131 -17.01 2.36 38.26
N LEU A 132 -16.08 1.44 37.87
CA LEU A 132 -16.33 0.00 37.92
C LEU A 132 -16.65 -0.52 39.31
N LYS A 133 -16.00 0.00 40.36
CA LYS A 133 -16.30 -0.35 41.77
C LYS A 133 -17.70 0.09 42.17
N THR A 134 -18.12 1.25 41.71
CA THR A 134 -19.45 1.81 42.02
C THR A 134 -20.55 1.00 41.34
N GLU A 135 -20.37 0.62 40.10
CA GLU A 135 -21.31 -0.23 39.33
C GLU A 135 -21.46 -1.63 39.95
N SER A 136 -20.37 -2.22 40.45
CA SER A 136 -20.39 -3.53 41.10
C SER A 136 -21.14 -3.53 42.45
N GLN A 137 -21.25 -2.37 43.11
CA GLN A 137 -21.99 -2.21 44.37
C GLN A 137 -23.48 -1.97 44.14
N THR A 138 -23.91 -1.60 42.94
CA THR A 138 -25.33 -1.32 42.61
C THR A 138 -26.06 -2.52 41.99
N SER A 139 -25.44 -3.67 41.86
CA SER A 139 -26.12 -4.89 41.42
C SER A 139 -27.16 -5.35 42.47
N PRO A 140 -28.42 -5.55 42.08
CA PRO A 140 -29.46 -5.92 43.04
C PRO A 140 -29.18 -7.32 43.59
N THR A 141 -29.18 -7.43 44.90
CA THR A 141 -29.14 -8.69 45.65
C THR A 141 -30.33 -9.55 45.22
N THR A 142 -30.08 -10.56 44.39
CA THR A 142 -31.12 -11.54 44.07
C THR A 142 -31.40 -12.36 45.34
N ASN A 143 -32.49 -12.06 45.99
CA ASN A 143 -33.01 -12.84 47.10
C ASN A 143 -33.40 -14.25 46.58
N TYR A 144 -32.54 -15.21 46.79
CA TYR A 144 -32.94 -16.61 46.70
C TYR A 144 -33.80 -16.94 47.92
N LYS A 145 -35.14 -17.01 47.75
CA LYS A 145 -36.02 -17.65 48.71
C LYS A 145 -35.66 -19.14 48.77
N LYS A 146 -35.18 -19.59 49.93
CA LYS A 146 -35.10 -21.01 50.26
C LYS A 146 -36.52 -21.57 50.34
N TRP A 147 -36.76 -22.62 49.59
CA TRP A 147 -37.89 -23.54 49.76
C TRP A 147 -37.55 -24.63 50.78
#